data_a5bc3e1851669110c8f439cb7c3bc9fa
#
_entry.id   a5bc3e1851669110c8f439cb7c3bc9fa
#
_cell.length_a   1.000
_cell.length_b   1.000
_cell.length_c   1.000
_cell.angle_alpha   90.00
_cell.angle_beta   90.00
_cell.angle_gamma   90.00
#
_symmetry.space_group_name_H-M   'P 1'
#
loop_
_entity.id
_entity.type
_entity.pdbx_description
1 polymer ?
#
loop_
_entity_poly.entity_id
_entity_poly.type
_entity_poly.pdbx_seq_one_letter_code
_entity_poly.pdbx_strand_id
1 'polypeptide(L)'
;MKLLTVLLLSLGLAGAAFAKSSKVPDISHADLQKAVAAKAVTLLDANGTESFKEGRIPGAIDYASAKAKLASMLPKDKGALIVAYCGNEYCSAYLSAATAAMELGYTNVKHYSRGIDGWKKAGGKLDKS
;
A
#
# COMPACT_ATOMS: atom_id res chain seq x y z
N MET A 1 48.36 38.25 25.45
CA MET A 1 47.89 37.67 24.20
C MET A 1 46.89 36.58 24.52
N LYS A 2 45.62 36.86 24.31
CA LYS A 2 44.57 35.86 24.54
C LYS A 2 44.20 35.29 23.17
N LEU A 3 44.51 34.03 22.95
CA LEU A 3 44.02 33.28 21.79
C LEU A 3 42.55 33.01 21.98
N LEU A 4 41.74 33.62 21.14
CA LEU A 4 40.33 33.30 21.04
C LEU A 4 40.19 32.08 20.12
N THR A 5 39.96 30.92 20.71
CA THR A 5 39.65 29.72 19.96
C THR A 5 38.17 29.81 19.55
N VAL A 6 37.95 30.15 18.32
CA VAL A 6 36.59 30.09 17.73
C VAL A 6 36.28 28.64 17.43
N LEU A 7 35.47 28.06 18.27
CA LEU A 7 34.89 26.74 18.02
C LEU A 7 33.79 26.90 16.98
N LEU A 8 34.12 26.63 15.73
CA LEU A 8 33.13 26.50 14.67
C LEU A 8 32.33 25.22 14.90
N LEU A 9 31.18 25.38 15.53
CA LEU A 9 30.19 24.33 15.61
C LEU A 9 29.60 24.18 14.20
N SER A 10 30.16 23.27 13.41
CA SER A 10 29.55 22.85 12.17
C SER A 10 28.26 22.07 12.50
N LEU A 11 27.16 22.77 12.48
CA LEU A 11 25.85 22.17 12.54
C LEU A 11 25.69 21.38 11.23
N GLY A 12 26.08 20.11 11.25
CA GLY A 12 25.80 19.19 10.18
C GLY A 12 24.30 19.03 10.09
N LEU A 13 23.70 19.71 9.15
CA LEU A 13 22.34 19.40 8.73
C LEU A 13 22.40 18.01 8.13
N ALA A 14 22.15 16.99 8.95
CA ALA A 14 21.83 15.69 8.44
C ALA A 14 20.47 15.83 7.74
N GLY A 15 20.49 16.20 6.48
CA GLY A 15 19.35 16.10 5.62
C GLY A 15 18.95 14.64 5.64
N ALA A 16 17.84 14.32 6.30
CA ALA A 16 17.22 13.03 6.13
C ALA A 16 16.91 12.92 4.63
N ALA A 17 17.79 12.25 3.90
CA ALA A 17 17.49 11.84 2.55
C ALA A 17 16.35 10.85 2.69
N PHE A 18 15.12 11.32 2.54
CA PHE A 18 14.00 10.46 2.22
C PHE A 18 14.32 9.88 0.86
N ALA A 19 15.02 8.76 0.85
CA ALA A 19 15.02 7.91 -0.31
C ALA A 19 13.56 7.65 -0.59
N LYS A 20 13.02 8.28 -1.62
CA LYS A 20 11.75 7.89 -2.19
C LYS A 20 11.97 6.52 -2.80
N SER A 21 12.00 5.52 -1.93
CA SER A 21 11.89 4.15 -2.38
C SER A 21 10.48 4.04 -2.92
N SER A 22 10.35 4.05 -4.25
CA SER A 22 9.11 3.73 -4.93
C SER A 22 8.75 2.25 -4.78
N LYS A 23 9.58 1.48 -4.09
CA LYS A 23 9.33 0.06 -3.85
C LYS A 23 8.40 -0.12 -2.68
N VAL A 24 7.17 -0.48 -3.02
CA VAL A 24 6.23 -1.05 -2.07
C VAL A 24 6.59 -2.53 -1.88
N PRO A 25 6.83 -3.00 -0.65
CA PRO A 25 7.14 -4.41 -0.41
C PRO A 25 6.02 -5.31 -0.92
N ASP A 26 6.40 -6.43 -1.51
CA ASP A 26 5.45 -7.43 -1.98
C ASP A 26 4.99 -8.33 -0.83
N ILE A 27 3.74 -8.80 -0.91
CA ILE A 27 3.19 -9.81 -0.02
C ILE A 27 3.00 -11.12 -0.78
N SER A 28 3.38 -12.23 -0.18
CA SER A 28 3.18 -13.55 -0.77
C SER A 28 1.69 -13.91 -0.85
N HIS A 29 1.34 -14.80 -1.78
CA HIS A 29 -0.03 -15.32 -1.87
C HIS A 29 -0.46 -15.98 -0.55
N ALA A 30 0.41 -16.80 0.05
CA ALA A 30 0.10 -17.50 1.29
C ALA A 30 -0.20 -16.52 2.44
N ASP A 31 0.61 -15.48 2.58
CA ASP A 31 0.42 -14.48 3.63
C ASP A 31 -0.84 -13.64 3.39
N LEU A 32 -1.11 -13.27 2.14
CA LEU A 32 -2.34 -12.57 1.81
C LEU A 32 -3.57 -13.42 2.08
N GLN A 33 -3.54 -14.68 1.67
CA GLN A 33 -4.65 -15.61 1.92
C GLN A 33 -4.98 -15.73 3.41
N LYS A 34 -3.96 -15.84 4.26
CA LYS A 34 -4.13 -15.86 5.71
C LYS A 34 -4.73 -14.56 6.24
N ALA A 35 -4.23 -13.43 5.77
CA ALA A 35 -4.71 -12.11 6.20
C ALA A 35 -6.17 -11.88 5.79
N VAL A 36 -6.54 -12.29 4.59
CA VAL A 36 -7.93 -12.20 4.09
C VAL A 36 -8.86 -13.10 4.94
N ALA A 37 -8.46 -14.34 5.18
CA ALA A 37 -9.23 -15.28 5.99
C ALA A 37 -9.43 -14.77 7.43
N ALA A 38 -8.42 -14.15 8.00
CA ALA A 38 -8.45 -13.56 9.35
C ALA A 38 -9.13 -12.18 9.39
N LYS A 39 -9.51 -11.61 8.25
CA LYS A 39 -10.01 -10.22 8.13
C LYS A 39 -9.05 -9.20 8.73
N ALA A 40 -7.75 -9.45 8.58
CA ALA A 40 -6.65 -8.68 9.16
C ALA A 40 -5.91 -7.84 8.11
N VAL A 41 -6.58 -7.48 7.03
CA VAL A 41 -6.02 -6.68 5.94
C VAL A 41 -7.07 -5.74 5.37
N THR A 42 -6.63 -4.57 4.97
CA THR A 42 -7.41 -3.66 4.12
C THR A 42 -6.87 -3.75 2.72
N LEU A 43 -7.70 -4.17 1.78
CA LEU A 43 -7.35 -4.36 0.37
C LEU A 43 -7.81 -3.17 -0.46
N LEU A 44 -6.92 -2.64 -1.27
CA LEU A 44 -7.21 -1.58 -2.23
C LEU A 44 -7.10 -2.17 -3.64
N ASP A 45 -8.24 -2.37 -4.27
CA ASP A 45 -8.34 -2.83 -5.65
C ASP A 45 -8.18 -1.64 -6.60
N ALA A 46 -7.13 -1.67 -7.40
CA ALA A 46 -6.79 -0.61 -8.35
C ALA A 46 -7.12 -0.97 -9.80
N ASN A 47 -8.02 -1.91 -10.03
CA ASN A 47 -8.42 -2.35 -11.38
C ASN A 47 -9.47 -1.47 -12.04
N GLY A 48 -10.02 -0.51 -11.32
CA GLY A 48 -11.14 0.31 -11.78
C GLY A 48 -12.49 -0.28 -11.41
N THR A 49 -13.52 0.56 -11.40
CA THR A 49 -14.84 0.22 -10.86
C THR A 49 -15.52 -0.91 -11.62
N GLU A 50 -15.44 -0.93 -12.95
CA GLU A 50 -16.10 -1.99 -13.74
C GLU A 50 -15.47 -3.36 -13.45
N SER A 51 -14.14 -3.46 -13.46
CA SER A 51 -13.45 -4.71 -13.13
C SER A 51 -13.70 -5.13 -11.67
N PHE A 52 -13.77 -4.17 -10.77
CA PHE A 52 -14.10 -4.40 -9.35
C PHE A 52 -15.47 -5.09 -9.19
N LYS A 53 -16.45 -4.64 -9.94
CA LYS A 53 -17.79 -5.26 -9.94
C LYS A 53 -17.78 -6.69 -10.45
N GLU A 54 -16.98 -6.96 -11.48
CA GLU A 54 -16.87 -8.29 -12.09
C GLU A 54 -16.25 -9.33 -11.18
N GLY A 55 -15.35 -8.89 -10.30
CA GLY A 55 -14.72 -9.78 -9.33
C GLY A 55 -13.55 -9.10 -8.60
N ARG A 56 -13.51 -9.29 -7.31
CA ARG A 56 -12.48 -8.74 -6.42
C ARG A 56 -12.11 -9.73 -5.33
N ILE A 57 -10.96 -9.54 -4.74
CA ILE A 57 -10.59 -10.27 -3.53
C ILE A 57 -11.58 -9.89 -2.42
N PRO A 58 -12.10 -10.85 -1.64
CA PRO A 58 -13.12 -10.57 -0.63
C PRO A 58 -12.74 -9.44 0.32
N GLY A 59 -13.66 -8.50 0.51
CA GLY A 59 -13.47 -7.34 1.39
C GLY A 59 -12.73 -6.17 0.77
N ALA A 60 -12.30 -6.25 -0.49
CA ALA A 60 -11.56 -5.17 -1.14
C ALA A 60 -12.39 -3.90 -1.30
N ILE A 61 -11.69 -2.77 -1.23
CA ILE A 61 -12.20 -1.43 -1.50
C ILE A 61 -11.89 -1.08 -2.95
N ASP A 62 -12.87 -0.57 -3.68
CA ASP A 62 -12.66 0.01 -5.00
C ASP A 62 -11.91 1.35 -4.87
N TYR A 63 -10.61 1.34 -5.16
CA TYR A 63 -9.80 2.55 -5.02
C TYR A 63 -10.28 3.68 -5.94
N ALA A 64 -10.71 3.36 -7.15
CA ALA A 64 -11.15 4.39 -8.11
C ALA A 64 -12.32 5.22 -7.57
N SER A 65 -13.28 4.60 -6.92
CA SER A 65 -14.42 5.31 -6.32
C SER A 65 -14.14 5.86 -4.93
N ALA A 66 -13.17 5.29 -4.21
CA ALA A 66 -12.87 5.66 -2.82
C ALA A 66 -11.80 6.75 -2.67
N LYS A 67 -10.98 7.01 -3.70
CA LYS A 67 -9.77 7.84 -3.57
C LYS A 67 -10.03 9.24 -3.00
N ALA A 68 -11.16 9.86 -3.29
CA ALA A 68 -11.49 11.18 -2.77
C ALA A 68 -11.79 11.20 -1.26
N LYS A 69 -12.11 10.06 -0.67
CA LYS A 69 -12.46 9.90 0.75
C LYS A 69 -11.71 8.75 1.42
N LEU A 70 -10.57 8.39 0.87
CA LEU A 70 -9.80 7.21 1.30
C LEU A 70 -9.50 7.24 2.81
N ALA A 71 -9.12 8.39 3.34
CA ALA A 71 -8.79 8.53 4.76
C ALA A 71 -9.91 8.08 5.70
N SER A 72 -11.17 8.25 5.30
CA SER A 72 -12.32 7.83 6.09
C SER A 72 -12.60 6.32 6.01
N MET A 73 -12.02 5.64 5.04
CA MET A 73 -12.26 4.21 4.77
C MET A 73 -11.15 3.30 5.29
N LEU A 74 -10.00 3.86 5.60
CA LEU A 74 -8.86 3.10 6.11
C LEU A 74 -8.92 2.94 7.63
N PRO A 75 -8.27 1.90 8.19
CA PRO A 75 -8.22 1.70 9.63
C PRO A 75 -7.63 2.91 10.36
N LYS A 76 -8.05 3.13 11.60
CA LYS A 76 -7.46 4.18 12.45
C LYS A 76 -6.02 3.89 12.83
N ASP A 77 -5.68 2.63 13.00
CA ASP A 77 -4.31 2.17 13.29
C ASP A 77 -3.44 2.34 12.03
N LYS A 78 -2.48 3.25 12.09
CA LYS A 78 -1.56 3.53 11.00
C LYS A 78 -0.54 2.41 10.74
N GLY A 79 -0.40 1.46 11.66
CA GLY A 79 0.40 0.24 11.50
C GLY A 79 -0.38 -0.93 10.92
N ALA A 80 -1.69 -0.79 10.68
CA ALA A 80 -2.51 -1.85 10.09
C ALA A 80 -2.05 -2.19 8.68
N LEU A 81 -2.15 -3.47 8.31
CA LEU A 81 -1.77 -3.95 6.99
C LEU A 81 -2.73 -3.42 5.92
N ILE A 82 -2.16 -2.72 4.97
CA ILE A 82 -2.82 -2.27 3.75
C ILE A 82 -2.17 -2.97 2.56
N VAL A 83 -2.95 -3.59 1.70
CA VAL A 83 -2.45 -4.24 0.49
C VAL A 83 -3.13 -3.66 -0.73
N ALA A 84 -2.34 -3.12 -1.65
CA ALA A 84 -2.82 -2.66 -2.94
C ALA A 84 -2.54 -3.70 -4.01
N TYR A 85 -3.47 -3.88 -4.93
CA TYR A 85 -3.30 -4.80 -6.04
C TYR A 85 -4.03 -4.32 -7.30
N CYS A 86 -3.62 -4.84 -8.44
CA CYS A 86 -4.37 -4.69 -9.68
C CYS A 86 -4.47 -6.02 -10.45
N GLY A 87 -4.21 -6.08 -11.75
CA GLY A 87 -4.51 -7.26 -12.55
C GLY A 87 -3.51 -8.39 -12.41
N ASN A 88 -2.24 -8.06 -12.58
CA ASN A 88 -1.13 -9.01 -12.61
C ASN A 88 0.19 -8.27 -12.32
N GLU A 89 1.30 -9.00 -12.43
CA GLU A 89 2.65 -8.49 -12.16
C GLU A 89 3.13 -7.37 -13.09
N TYR A 90 2.49 -7.19 -14.25
CA TYR A 90 2.83 -6.13 -15.21
C TYR A 90 2.05 -4.84 -14.99
N CYS A 91 1.04 -4.88 -14.13
CA CYS A 91 0.20 -3.72 -13.85
C CYS A 91 0.84 -2.81 -12.80
N SER A 92 0.87 -1.51 -13.07
CA SER A 92 1.41 -0.50 -12.16
C SER A 92 0.35 0.36 -11.46
N ALA A 93 -0.91 0.17 -11.76
CA ALA A 93 -2.00 0.97 -11.19
C ALA A 93 -2.10 0.88 -9.65
N TYR A 94 -1.68 -0.24 -9.06
CA TYR A 94 -1.60 -0.40 -7.61
C TYR A 94 -0.77 0.69 -6.94
N LEU A 95 0.24 1.23 -7.62
CA LEU A 95 1.18 2.19 -7.05
C LEU A 95 0.48 3.47 -6.62
N SER A 96 -0.52 3.91 -7.36
CA SER A 96 -1.34 5.06 -7.00
C SER A 96 -2.08 4.84 -5.67
N ALA A 97 -2.70 3.68 -5.49
CA ALA A 97 -3.40 3.32 -4.26
C ALA A 97 -2.44 3.16 -3.08
N ALA A 98 -1.33 2.47 -3.29
CA ALA A 98 -0.31 2.29 -2.26
C ALA A 98 0.30 3.62 -1.81
N THR A 99 0.65 4.47 -2.75
CA THR A 99 1.19 5.81 -2.47
C THR A 99 0.19 6.66 -1.69
N ALA A 100 -1.08 6.65 -2.08
CA ALA A 100 -2.12 7.39 -1.37
C ALA A 100 -2.24 6.94 0.11
N ALA A 101 -2.17 5.65 0.38
CA ALA A 101 -2.17 5.13 1.75
C ALA A 101 -0.92 5.57 2.53
N MET A 102 0.26 5.49 1.91
CA MET A 102 1.52 5.94 2.53
C MET A 102 1.51 7.42 2.85
N GLU A 103 0.99 8.25 1.95
CA GLU A 103 0.85 9.70 2.18
C GLU A 103 -0.09 10.04 3.33
N LEU A 104 -1.07 9.16 3.62
CA LEU A 104 -1.95 9.28 4.77
C LEU A 104 -1.30 8.80 6.08
N GLY A 105 -0.04 8.35 6.05
CA GLY A 105 0.74 7.96 7.21
C GLY A 105 0.73 6.47 7.54
N TYR A 106 0.18 5.62 6.67
CA TYR A 106 0.21 4.17 6.87
C TYR A 106 1.61 3.62 6.62
N THR A 107 2.12 2.84 7.56
CA THR A 107 3.50 2.35 7.57
C THR A 107 3.66 0.91 7.14
N ASN A 108 2.56 0.16 7.03
CA ASN A 108 2.56 -1.25 6.66
C ASN A 108 1.77 -1.46 5.37
N VAL A 109 2.23 -0.82 4.30
CA VAL A 109 1.62 -0.89 2.97
C VAL A 109 2.41 -1.87 2.11
N LYS A 110 1.73 -2.84 1.54
CA LYS A 110 2.32 -3.86 0.67
C LYS A 110 1.59 -3.94 -0.67
N HIS A 111 2.26 -4.54 -1.62
CA HIS A 111 1.75 -4.84 -2.95
C HIS A 111 1.53 -6.35 -3.11
N TYR A 112 0.38 -6.74 -3.61
CA TYR A 112 0.15 -8.11 -4.06
C TYR A 112 0.39 -8.19 -5.57
N SER A 113 1.61 -8.52 -5.95
CA SER A 113 2.08 -8.45 -7.34
C SER A 113 1.37 -9.45 -8.27
N ARG A 114 0.94 -10.57 -7.74
CA ARG A 114 0.16 -11.55 -8.53
C ARG A 114 -1.18 -10.99 -8.99
N GLY A 115 -1.73 -10.03 -8.28
CA GLY A 115 -2.98 -9.37 -8.61
C GLY A 115 -4.19 -10.29 -8.62
N ILE A 116 -5.31 -9.79 -9.17
CA ILE A 116 -6.54 -10.58 -9.25
C ILE A 116 -6.36 -11.83 -10.09
N ASP A 117 -5.53 -11.80 -11.15
CA ASP A 117 -5.27 -12.96 -11.99
C ASP A 117 -4.61 -14.09 -11.21
N GLY A 118 -3.59 -13.77 -10.41
CA GLY A 118 -2.91 -14.76 -9.56
C GLY A 118 -3.82 -15.30 -8.46
N TRP A 119 -4.67 -14.46 -7.89
CA TRP A 119 -5.66 -14.88 -6.91
C TRP A 119 -6.64 -15.90 -7.49
N LYS A 120 -7.18 -15.62 -8.68
CA LYS A 120 -8.07 -16.54 -9.43
C LYS A 120 -7.39 -17.86 -9.76
N LYS A 121 -6.15 -17.81 -10.29
CA LYS A 121 -5.39 -19.01 -10.67
C LYS A 121 -5.13 -19.92 -9.47
N ALA A 122 -4.98 -19.35 -8.28
CA ALA A 122 -4.81 -20.10 -7.04
C ALA A 122 -6.14 -20.63 -6.47
N GLY A 123 -7.27 -20.41 -7.13
CA GLY A 123 -8.57 -20.85 -6.67
C GLY A 123 -9.20 -19.97 -5.59
N GLY A 124 -8.73 -18.75 -5.45
CA GLY A 124 -9.24 -17.80 -4.45
C GLY A 124 -10.70 -17.41 -4.72
N LYS A 125 -11.46 -17.23 -3.64
CA LYS A 125 -12.85 -16.74 -3.73
C LYS A 125 -12.87 -15.30 -4.22
N LEU A 126 -13.95 -14.97 -4.94
CA LEU A 126 -14.21 -13.62 -5.42
C LEU A 126 -15.54 -13.11 -4.88
N ASP A 127 -15.55 -11.83 -4.50
CA ASP A 127 -16.80 -11.09 -4.32
C ASP A 127 -17.18 -10.43 -5.65
N LYS A 128 -18.45 -10.35 -5.95
CA LYS A 128 -19.02 -9.74 -7.15
C LYS A 128 -20.20 -8.84 -6.79
N SER A 129 -20.44 -7.89 -7.64
CA SER A 129 -21.59 -6.98 -7.48
C SER A 129 -22.56 -7.11 -8.65
#